data_e1732ea875868846abf1233a1f4ec428
#
_entry.id   e1732ea875868846abf1233a1f4ec428
#
_cell.length_a   1.000
_cell.length_b   1.000
_cell.length_c   1.000
_cell.angle_alpha   90.00
_cell.angle_beta   90.00
_cell.angle_gamma   90.00
#
_symmetry.space_group_name_H-M   'P 1'
#
loop_
_entity.id
_entity.type
_entity.pdbx_description
1 polymer ?
#
loop_
_entity_poly.entity_id
_entity_poly.type
_entity_poly.pdbx_seq_one_letter_code
_entity_poly.pdbx_strand_id
1 'polypeptide(L)'
;AVVVDYRGTDVPKLTNFRKDAKEKSVFIKIIKNTLAKRALEDTKFDSLKDVLTGPTLIAFSKDDFQSAAKLIQDFAKIEESFEVKGLSIGEGLLTADQLNSIASLPTKEEAISMLLGLMKAPLTNLALISKEIPSSMVRTLSAYGDSKNWVWFII
;
A
#
# COMPACT_ATOMS: atom_id res chain seq x y z
N ALA A 1 4.19 -14.16 1.64
CA ALA A 1 4.46 -14.79 0.35
C ALA A 1 3.24 -14.69 -0.54
N VAL A 2 3.42 -14.37 -1.82
CA VAL A 2 2.36 -14.28 -2.82
C VAL A 2 2.69 -15.23 -3.97
N VAL A 3 1.70 -15.98 -4.40
CA VAL A 3 1.81 -16.95 -5.51
C VAL A 3 1.00 -16.43 -6.69
N VAL A 4 1.64 -16.33 -7.84
CA VAL A 4 1.07 -15.73 -9.05
C VAL A 4 1.28 -16.63 -10.25
N ASP A 5 0.33 -16.63 -11.18
CA ASP A 5 0.51 -17.20 -12.52
C ASP A 5 1.12 -16.14 -13.44
N TYR A 6 2.20 -16.50 -14.11
CA TYR A 6 2.87 -15.59 -15.06
C TYR A 6 2.63 -15.99 -16.53
N ARG A 7 1.71 -16.89 -16.76
CA ARG A 7 1.39 -17.39 -18.11
C ARG A 7 0.84 -16.27 -18.98
N GLY A 8 1.39 -16.08 -20.16
CA GLY A 8 0.97 -15.02 -21.08
C GLY A 8 1.68 -13.68 -20.90
N THR A 9 2.52 -13.54 -19.88
CA THR A 9 3.28 -12.28 -19.66
C THR A 9 4.50 -12.23 -20.58
N ASP A 10 4.73 -11.07 -21.19
CA ASP A 10 5.85 -10.83 -22.08
C ASP A 10 7.20 -10.76 -21.34
N VAL A 11 8.28 -11.28 -21.95
CA VAL A 11 9.61 -11.36 -21.32
C VAL A 11 10.19 -9.99 -20.94
N PRO A 12 10.12 -8.94 -21.77
CA PRO A 12 10.56 -7.60 -21.38
C PRO A 12 9.86 -7.06 -20.14
N LYS A 13 8.54 -7.29 -20.02
CA LYS A 13 7.73 -6.85 -18.88
C LYS A 13 8.12 -7.58 -17.61
N LEU A 14 8.33 -8.90 -17.67
CA LEU A 14 8.86 -9.69 -16.55
C LEU A 14 10.25 -9.22 -16.10
N THR A 15 11.07 -8.75 -17.05
CA THR A 15 12.40 -8.23 -16.72
C THR A 15 12.31 -6.90 -15.97
N ASN A 16 11.41 -6.02 -16.38
CA ASN A 16 11.14 -4.76 -15.67
C ASN A 16 10.56 -5.05 -14.28
N PHE A 17 9.59 -5.95 -14.18
CA PHE A 17 9.02 -6.39 -12.91
C PHE A 17 10.07 -6.91 -11.92
N ARG A 18 11.08 -7.64 -12.40
CA ARG A 18 12.20 -8.09 -11.56
C ARG A 18 13.12 -6.94 -11.11
N LYS A 19 13.27 -5.88 -11.91
CA LYS A 19 14.02 -4.68 -11.51
C LYS A 19 13.28 -3.92 -10.41
N ASP A 20 12.00 -3.67 -10.61
CA ASP A 20 11.15 -2.98 -9.64
C ASP A 20 11.06 -3.75 -8.31
N ALA A 21 10.99 -5.07 -8.40
CA ALA A 21 11.02 -5.94 -7.22
C ALA A 21 12.33 -5.83 -6.43
N LYS A 22 13.46 -5.77 -7.15
CA LYS A 22 14.77 -5.63 -6.51
C LYS A 22 14.92 -4.28 -5.80
N GLU A 23 14.39 -3.20 -6.39
CA GLU A 23 14.37 -1.87 -5.77
C GLU A 23 13.52 -1.83 -4.49
N LYS A 24 12.40 -2.56 -4.48
CA LYS A 24 11.49 -2.66 -3.32
C LYS A 24 11.86 -3.79 -2.35
N SER A 25 13.05 -4.38 -2.45
CA SER A 25 13.51 -5.50 -1.59
C SER A 25 12.59 -6.73 -1.61
N VAL A 26 11.87 -6.95 -2.71
CA VAL A 26 11.00 -8.10 -2.92
C VAL A 26 11.75 -9.16 -3.73
N PHE A 27 11.80 -10.37 -3.21
CA PHE A 27 12.42 -11.51 -3.89
C PHE A 27 11.38 -12.21 -4.76
N ILE A 28 11.67 -12.31 -6.05
CA ILE A 28 10.84 -13.01 -7.02
C ILE A 28 11.61 -14.20 -7.57
N LYS A 29 11.01 -15.38 -7.49
CA LYS A 29 11.56 -16.59 -8.08
C LYS A 29 10.49 -17.44 -8.74
N ILE A 30 10.83 -18.01 -9.89
CA ILE A 30 10.08 -19.08 -10.54
C ILE A 30 10.70 -20.39 -10.06
N ILE A 31 9.93 -21.22 -9.39
CA ILE A 31 10.40 -22.46 -8.76
C ILE A 31 9.50 -23.62 -9.20
N LYS A 32 10.07 -24.82 -9.29
CA LYS A 32 9.27 -26.03 -9.52
C LYS A 32 8.32 -26.27 -8.33
N ASN A 33 7.06 -26.53 -8.61
CA ASN A 33 6.02 -26.72 -7.59
C ASN A 33 6.36 -27.83 -6.59
N THR A 34 6.98 -28.91 -7.05
CA THR A 34 7.40 -30.02 -6.17
C THR A 34 8.46 -29.61 -5.15
N LEU A 35 9.39 -28.73 -5.55
CA LEU A 35 10.42 -28.19 -4.64
C LEU A 35 9.81 -27.17 -3.68
N ALA A 36 8.91 -26.32 -4.20
CA ALA A 36 8.20 -25.37 -3.37
C ALA A 36 7.35 -26.06 -2.30
N LYS A 37 6.60 -27.11 -2.67
CA LYS A 37 5.80 -27.91 -1.72
C LYS A 37 6.64 -28.51 -0.61
N ARG A 38 7.78 -29.10 -0.95
CA ARG A 38 8.71 -29.65 0.07
C ARG A 38 9.32 -28.59 0.97
N ALA A 39 9.61 -27.40 0.43
CA ALA A 39 10.17 -26.31 1.21
C ALA A 39 9.14 -25.63 2.14
N LEU A 40 7.84 -25.78 1.84
CA LEU A 40 6.76 -25.24 2.65
C LEU A 40 6.31 -26.22 3.75
N GLU A 41 6.72 -27.49 3.67
CA GLU A 41 6.50 -28.49 4.73
C GLU A 41 7.13 -27.98 6.03
N ASP A 42 6.41 -28.11 7.13
CA ASP A 42 6.81 -27.67 8.46
C ASP A 42 7.02 -26.15 8.62
N THR A 43 6.50 -25.35 7.68
CA THR A 43 6.53 -23.89 7.79
C THR A 43 5.14 -23.29 7.98
N LYS A 44 5.09 -22.02 8.44
CA LYS A 44 3.84 -21.27 8.60
C LYS A 44 3.06 -21.06 7.29
N PHE A 45 3.65 -21.39 6.16
CA PHE A 45 3.11 -21.20 4.81
C PHE A 45 2.55 -22.49 4.20
N ASP A 46 2.30 -23.51 5.00
CA ASP A 46 1.79 -24.82 4.54
C ASP A 46 0.49 -24.70 3.75
N SER A 47 -0.35 -23.73 4.08
CA SER A 47 -1.60 -23.41 3.37
C SER A 47 -1.43 -23.06 1.88
N LEU A 48 -0.23 -22.67 1.45
CA LEU A 48 0.03 -22.37 0.03
C LEU A 48 0.23 -23.62 -0.85
N LYS A 49 0.36 -24.81 -0.26
CA LYS A 49 0.56 -26.07 -1.00
C LYS A 49 -0.56 -26.36 -2.01
N ASP A 50 -1.79 -26.04 -1.62
CA ASP A 50 -2.98 -26.31 -2.45
C ASP A 50 -3.06 -25.38 -3.66
N VAL A 51 -2.48 -24.19 -3.55
CA VAL A 51 -2.47 -23.16 -4.60
C VAL A 51 -1.31 -23.36 -5.61
N LEU A 52 -0.30 -24.16 -5.26
CA LEU A 52 0.84 -24.43 -6.11
C LEU A 52 0.51 -25.42 -7.24
N THR A 53 -0.31 -24.97 -8.19
CA THR A 53 -0.72 -25.72 -9.39
C THR A 53 -0.36 -24.94 -10.65
N GLY A 54 0.17 -25.60 -11.68
CA GLY A 54 0.57 -24.95 -12.95
C GLY A 54 1.83 -24.11 -12.84
N PRO A 55 2.08 -23.18 -13.77
CA PRO A 55 3.25 -22.29 -13.72
C PRO A 55 3.06 -21.28 -12.59
N THR A 56 4.04 -21.26 -11.69
CA THR A 56 3.98 -20.42 -10.49
C THR A 56 5.23 -19.57 -10.34
N LEU A 57 4.99 -18.30 -10.10
CA LEU A 57 5.97 -17.34 -9.68
C LEU A 57 5.68 -17.02 -8.21
N ILE A 58 6.70 -17.10 -7.37
CA ILE A 58 6.58 -16.79 -5.94
C ILE A 58 7.31 -15.50 -5.69
N ALA A 59 6.58 -14.54 -5.10
CA ALA A 59 7.13 -13.29 -4.60
C ALA A 59 7.06 -13.28 -3.07
N PHE A 60 8.16 -12.95 -2.42
CA PHE A 60 8.23 -12.83 -0.97
C PHE A 60 9.12 -11.65 -0.56
N SER A 61 8.72 -10.96 0.48
CA SER A 61 9.52 -9.95 1.16
C SER A 61 9.89 -10.43 2.56
N LYS A 62 11.07 -10.02 3.03
CA LYS A 62 11.53 -10.34 4.38
C LYS A 62 11.08 -9.30 5.39
N ASP A 63 11.04 -8.05 4.97
CA ASP A 63 10.81 -6.91 5.86
C ASP A 63 9.35 -6.49 5.87
N ASP A 64 8.77 -6.23 4.69
CA ASP A 64 7.41 -5.74 4.54
C ASP A 64 6.58 -6.61 3.59
N PHE A 65 5.62 -7.35 4.13
CA PHE A 65 4.70 -8.17 3.34
C PHE A 65 3.85 -7.34 2.36
N GLN A 66 3.63 -6.07 2.67
CA GLN A 66 2.86 -5.14 1.85
C GLN A 66 3.58 -4.74 0.57
N SER A 67 4.91 -4.58 0.61
CA SER A 67 5.72 -4.23 -0.56
C SER A 67 5.55 -5.24 -1.68
N ALA A 68 5.49 -6.54 -1.34
CA ALA A 68 5.22 -7.61 -2.29
C ALA A 68 3.79 -7.52 -2.85
N ALA A 69 2.79 -7.27 -1.99
CA ALA A 69 1.38 -7.17 -2.40
C ALA A 69 1.14 -5.95 -3.30
N LYS A 70 1.66 -4.78 -2.94
CA LYS A 70 1.56 -3.55 -3.75
C LYS A 70 2.20 -3.72 -5.13
N LEU A 71 3.40 -4.29 -5.18
CA LEU A 71 4.12 -4.50 -6.43
C LEU A 71 3.37 -5.44 -7.37
N ILE A 72 2.78 -6.51 -6.83
CA ILE A 72 1.99 -7.46 -7.60
C ILE A 72 0.68 -6.82 -8.07
N GLN A 73 0.02 -6.03 -7.21
CA GLN A 73 -1.20 -5.32 -7.57
C GLN A 73 -0.96 -4.30 -8.69
N ASP A 74 0.12 -3.53 -8.60
CA ASP A 74 0.47 -2.54 -9.63
C ASP A 74 0.76 -3.23 -10.96
N PHE A 75 1.43 -4.37 -10.92
CA PHE A 75 1.72 -5.14 -12.13
C PHE A 75 0.47 -5.83 -12.69
N ALA A 76 -0.41 -6.35 -11.85
CA ALA A 76 -1.69 -6.95 -12.27
C ALA A 76 -2.65 -5.93 -12.93
N LYS A 77 -2.54 -4.63 -12.59
CA LYS A 77 -3.29 -3.56 -13.28
C LYS A 77 -2.78 -3.30 -14.69
N ILE A 78 -1.49 -3.55 -14.95
CA ILE A 78 -0.85 -3.33 -16.25
C ILE A 78 -1.05 -4.54 -17.15
N GLU A 79 -1.08 -5.75 -16.58
CA GLU A 79 -1.15 -7.02 -17.30
C GLU A 79 -2.34 -7.85 -16.82
N GLU A 80 -3.39 -7.93 -17.65
CA GLU A 80 -4.58 -8.75 -17.38
C GLU A 80 -4.27 -10.26 -17.32
N SER A 81 -3.18 -10.69 -17.97
CA SER A 81 -2.73 -12.09 -17.98
C SER A 81 -2.06 -12.52 -16.66
N PHE A 82 -1.83 -11.58 -15.73
CA PHE A 82 -1.13 -11.84 -14.48
C PHE A 82 -2.13 -12.11 -13.35
N GLU A 83 -2.40 -13.37 -13.11
CA GLU A 83 -3.43 -13.79 -12.16
C GLU A 83 -2.82 -14.17 -10.81
N VAL A 84 -3.37 -13.59 -9.74
CA VAL A 84 -2.95 -13.91 -8.37
C VAL A 84 -3.71 -15.15 -7.91
N LYS A 85 -2.99 -16.26 -7.65
CA LYS A 85 -3.57 -17.52 -7.18
C LYS A 85 -3.85 -17.53 -5.69
N GLY A 86 -2.98 -16.92 -4.91
CA GLY A 86 -3.12 -16.90 -3.47
C GLY A 86 -2.00 -16.13 -2.78
N LEU A 87 -2.30 -15.72 -1.57
CA LEU A 87 -1.42 -14.95 -0.72
C LEU A 87 -1.43 -15.57 0.67
N SER A 88 -0.27 -15.60 1.33
CA SER A 88 -0.19 -15.98 2.75
C SER A 88 0.74 -15.05 3.50
N ILE A 89 0.28 -14.64 4.69
CA ILE A 89 1.03 -13.79 5.62
C ILE A 89 1.52 -14.62 6.83
N GLY A 90 1.41 -15.96 6.75
CA GLY A 90 1.84 -16.87 7.83
C GLY A 90 0.71 -17.41 8.70
N GLU A 91 -0.51 -16.95 8.58
CA GLU A 91 -1.67 -17.38 9.39
C GLU A 91 -2.84 -17.92 8.54
N GLY A 92 -2.61 -18.29 7.30
CA GLY A 92 -3.64 -18.86 6.44
C GLY A 92 -3.52 -18.45 4.97
N LEU A 93 -4.39 -19.05 4.18
CA LEU A 93 -4.54 -18.72 2.77
C LEU A 93 -5.51 -17.55 2.62
N LEU A 94 -5.07 -16.50 1.96
CA LEU A 94 -5.88 -15.35 1.61
C LEU A 94 -6.20 -15.39 0.11
N THR A 95 -7.42 -15.07 -0.25
CA THR A 95 -7.88 -15.04 -1.65
C THR A 95 -7.40 -13.78 -2.38
N ALA A 96 -7.44 -13.82 -3.71
CA ALA A 96 -7.08 -12.69 -4.55
C ALA A 96 -7.84 -11.40 -4.22
N ASP A 97 -9.11 -11.50 -3.81
CA ASP A 97 -9.94 -10.35 -3.43
C ASP A 97 -9.37 -9.58 -2.21
N GLN A 98 -8.74 -10.30 -1.30
CA GLN A 98 -8.13 -9.71 -0.11
C GLN A 98 -6.78 -9.04 -0.38
N LEU A 99 -6.17 -9.30 -1.56
CA LEU A 99 -4.93 -8.64 -1.97
C LEU A 99 -5.10 -7.11 -1.99
N ASN A 100 -6.23 -6.62 -2.48
CA ASN A 100 -6.52 -5.18 -2.53
C ASN A 100 -6.54 -4.54 -1.14
N SER A 101 -7.14 -5.22 -0.18
CA SER A 101 -7.19 -4.76 1.22
C SER A 101 -5.80 -4.72 1.84
N ILE A 102 -4.96 -5.74 1.57
CA ILE A 102 -3.60 -5.81 2.10
C ILE A 102 -2.67 -4.80 1.43
N ALA A 103 -2.80 -4.61 0.12
CA ALA A 103 -2.02 -3.61 -0.60
C ALA A 103 -2.35 -2.16 -0.19
N SER A 104 -3.56 -1.91 0.30
CA SER A 104 -3.97 -0.60 0.82
C SER A 104 -3.48 -0.31 2.25
N LEU A 105 -2.97 -1.30 2.98
CA LEU A 105 -2.42 -1.08 4.32
C LEU A 105 -1.17 -0.18 4.23
N PRO A 106 -0.93 0.68 5.22
CA PRO A 106 0.29 1.47 5.30
C PRO A 106 1.49 0.60 5.71
N THR A 107 2.69 0.98 5.32
CA THR A 107 3.91 0.35 5.81
C THR A 107 4.08 0.53 7.32
N LYS A 108 4.93 -0.27 7.96
CA LYS A 108 5.15 -0.17 9.41
C LYS A 108 5.52 1.25 9.84
N GLU A 109 6.38 1.93 9.09
CA GLU A 109 6.80 3.30 9.39
C GLU A 109 5.66 4.31 9.18
N GLU A 110 4.91 4.15 8.09
CA GLU A 110 3.72 4.96 7.83
C GLU A 110 2.65 4.76 8.90
N ALA A 111 2.40 3.52 9.32
CA ALA A 111 1.44 3.21 10.38
C ALA A 111 1.83 3.86 11.71
N ILE A 112 3.11 3.81 12.09
CA ILE A 112 3.61 4.48 13.28
C ILE A 112 3.48 6.00 13.16
N SER A 113 3.78 6.55 11.98
CA SER A 113 3.64 7.98 11.70
C SER A 113 2.17 8.44 11.82
N MET A 114 1.24 7.66 11.27
CA MET A 114 -0.20 7.93 11.40
C MET A 114 -0.65 7.88 12.87
N LEU A 115 -0.19 6.89 13.63
CA LEU A 115 -0.53 6.77 15.05
C LEU A 115 -0.01 7.96 15.85
N LEU A 116 1.23 8.39 15.61
CA LEU A 116 1.80 9.58 16.24
C LEU A 116 1.02 10.86 15.82
N GLY A 117 0.61 10.93 14.56
CA GLY A 117 -0.25 12.01 14.06
C GLY A 117 -1.58 12.07 14.79
N LEU A 118 -2.25 10.93 14.97
CA LEU A 118 -3.51 10.83 15.70
C LEU A 118 -3.36 11.22 17.19
N MET A 119 -2.27 10.83 17.82
CA MET A 119 -1.98 11.23 19.21
C MET A 119 -1.72 12.74 19.36
N LYS A 120 -1.11 13.34 18.34
CA LYS A 120 -0.82 14.77 18.28
C LYS A 120 -2.03 15.62 17.88
N ALA A 121 -2.99 15.04 17.17
CA ALA A 121 -4.15 15.74 16.61
C ALA A 121 -4.97 16.53 17.65
N PRO A 122 -5.30 16.03 18.87
CA PRO A 122 -6.04 16.77 19.86
C PRO A 122 -5.32 18.06 20.29
N LEU A 123 -3.99 17.98 20.47
CA LEU A 123 -3.19 19.16 20.86
C LEU A 123 -3.13 20.18 19.73
N THR A 124 -2.97 19.71 18.51
CA THR A 124 -2.95 20.57 17.31
C THR A 124 -4.30 21.28 17.13
N ASN A 125 -5.41 20.55 17.29
CA ASN A 125 -6.76 21.10 17.19
C ASN A 125 -7.02 22.14 18.27
N LEU A 126 -6.58 21.90 19.51
CA LEU A 126 -6.71 22.88 20.60
C LEU A 126 -5.92 24.17 20.28
N ALA A 127 -4.69 24.03 19.77
CA ALA A 127 -3.87 25.16 19.36
C ALA A 127 -4.50 25.93 18.18
N LEU A 128 -5.10 25.23 17.21
CA LEU A 128 -5.82 25.85 16.09
C LEU A 128 -7.03 26.63 16.56
N ILE A 129 -7.87 26.07 17.44
CA ILE A 129 -9.04 26.76 18.00
C ILE A 129 -8.60 28.02 18.76
N SER A 130 -7.55 27.91 19.57
CA SER A 130 -7.01 29.06 20.30
C SER A 130 -6.52 30.18 19.38
N LYS A 131 -6.00 29.85 18.21
CA LYS A 131 -5.54 30.79 17.18
C LYS A 131 -6.69 31.34 16.33
N GLU A 132 -7.75 30.56 16.10
CA GLU A 132 -8.88 30.93 15.23
C GLU A 132 -9.70 32.08 15.81
N ILE A 133 -9.89 32.11 17.12
CA ILE A 133 -10.70 33.16 17.80
C ILE A 133 -10.14 34.57 17.53
N PRO A 134 -8.86 34.88 17.81
CA PRO A 134 -8.32 36.22 17.51
C PRO A 134 -8.19 36.48 16.00
N SER A 135 -7.91 35.46 15.18
CA SER A 135 -7.78 35.64 13.73
C SER A 135 -9.13 35.91 13.05
N SER A 136 -10.22 35.35 13.56
CA SER A 136 -11.58 35.66 13.06
C SER A 136 -11.97 37.09 13.37
N MET A 137 -11.65 37.61 14.58
CA MET A 137 -11.87 39.01 14.93
C MET A 137 -11.09 39.97 14.04
N VAL A 138 -9.82 39.69 13.76
CA VAL A 138 -9.01 40.51 12.86
C VAL A 138 -9.58 40.50 11.44
N ARG A 139 -10.00 39.32 10.93
CA ARG A 139 -10.65 39.23 9.61
C ARG A 139 -11.95 40.03 9.52
N THR A 140 -12.79 39.98 10.53
CA THR A 140 -14.04 40.77 10.54
C THR A 140 -13.77 42.26 10.62
N LEU A 141 -12.78 42.68 11.40
CA LEU A 141 -12.38 44.11 11.50
C LEU A 141 -11.78 44.60 10.21
N SER A 142 -10.92 43.80 9.52
CA SER A 142 -10.37 44.18 8.21
C SER A 142 -11.46 44.24 7.15
N ALA A 143 -12.38 43.28 7.09
CA ALA A 143 -13.50 43.31 6.17
C ALA A 143 -14.43 44.53 6.41
N TYR A 144 -14.64 44.89 7.67
CA TYR A 144 -15.38 46.12 7.98
C TYR A 144 -14.64 47.40 7.56
N GLY A 145 -13.31 47.42 7.77
CA GLY A 145 -12.47 48.52 7.31
C GLY A 145 -12.51 48.69 5.79
N ASP A 146 -12.40 47.59 5.07
CA ASP A 146 -12.46 47.55 3.59
C ASP A 146 -13.85 48.02 3.09
N SER A 147 -14.93 47.56 3.72
CA SER A 147 -16.29 48.01 3.37
C SER A 147 -16.48 49.50 3.56
N LYS A 148 -15.86 50.10 4.60
CA LYS A 148 -15.92 51.52 4.87
C LYS A 148 -15.11 52.36 3.89
N ASN A 149 -13.97 51.84 3.42
CA ASN A 149 -13.18 52.49 2.39
C ASN A 149 -13.90 52.55 1.04
N TRP A 150 -14.69 51.53 0.69
CA TRP A 150 -15.53 51.55 -0.52
C TRP A 150 -16.60 52.64 -0.48
N VAL A 151 -17.14 52.95 0.70
CA VAL A 151 -18.15 54.03 0.85
C VAL A 151 -17.56 55.41 0.52
N TRP A 152 -16.29 55.64 0.86
CA TRP A 152 -15.58 56.89 0.51
C TRP A 152 -15.24 57.02 -0.95
N PHE A 153 -15.18 55.92 -1.68
CA PHE A 153 -14.88 55.93 -3.11
C PHE A 153 -16.12 56.16 -4.00
N ILE A 154 -17.31 56.08 -3.44
CA ILE A 154 -18.62 56.26 -4.14
C ILE A 154 -19.21 57.67 -3.88
N ILE A 155 -18.71 58.43 -2.92
CA ILE A 155 -19.08 59.81 -2.65
C ILE A 155 -18.04 60.77 -3.23
#